data_57394ba4cf67b3f9d304db4d77f96d1d
#
_entry.id   57394ba4cf67b3f9d304db4d77f96d1d
#
_cell.length_a   1.000
_cell.length_b   1.000
_cell.length_c   1.000
_cell.angle_alpha   90.00
_cell.angle_beta   90.00
_cell.angle_gamma   90.00
#
_symmetry.space_group_name_H-M   'P 1'
#
loop_
_entity.id
_entity.type
_entity.pdbx_description
1 polymer ?
#
loop_
_entity_poly.entity_id
_entity_poly.type
_entity_poly.pdbx_seq_one_letter_code
_entity_poly.pdbx_strand_id
1 'polypeptide(L)'
;MDVETLLSDVRAEELWGAIVSAGEREALLRETLPFNELLTLTFSAKESLFKALYPQVRCYFDFLDARMVAVDTQRQTFVLALLKTLTPNCPAGRRFSGHFWREGDDVTTFIFC
;
A
#
# COMPACT_ATOMS: atom_id res chain seq x y z
N MET A 1 6.71 -9.77 1.80
CA MET A 1 5.66 -10.15 0.84
C MET A 1 4.32 -10.30 1.54
N ASP A 2 3.26 -9.95 0.86
CA ASP A 2 1.90 -10.05 1.39
C ASP A 2 0.94 -10.46 0.27
N VAL A 3 -0.08 -11.23 0.61
CA VAL A 3 -1.13 -11.67 -0.32
C VAL A 3 -2.48 -11.33 0.29
N GLU A 4 -3.33 -10.63 -0.47
CA GLU A 4 -4.68 -10.29 -0.03
C GLU A 4 -5.70 -10.67 -1.07
N THR A 5 -6.85 -11.14 -0.62
CA THR A 5 -7.97 -11.43 -1.51
C THR A 5 -8.61 -10.10 -1.96
N LEU A 6 -8.95 -10.01 -3.23
CA LEU A 6 -9.59 -8.83 -3.82
C LEU A 6 -10.86 -8.47 -3.03
N LEU A 7 -10.90 -7.21 -2.57
CA LEU A 7 -12.09 -6.68 -1.91
C LEU A 7 -13.22 -6.51 -2.93
N SER A 8 -14.45 -6.78 -2.51
CA SER A 8 -15.61 -6.43 -3.33
C SER A 8 -15.78 -4.91 -3.38
N ASP A 9 -16.55 -4.42 -4.34
CA ASP A 9 -16.82 -2.98 -4.44
C ASP A 9 -17.45 -2.44 -3.16
N VAL A 10 -18.38 -3.19 -2.58
CA VAL A 10 -19.06 -2.80 -1.34
C VAL A 10 -18.08 -2.72 -0.16
N ARG A 11 -17.23 -3.75 -0.02
CA ARG A 11 -16.24 -3.77 1.07
C ARG A 11 -15.21 -2.66 0.91
N ALA A 12 -14.80 -2.38 -0.33
CA ALA A 12 -13.86 -1.30 -0.60
C ALA A 12 -14.43 0.06 -0.15
N GLU A 13 -15.69 0.32 -0.46
CA GLU A 13 -16.33 1.57 -0.03
C GLU A 13 -16.50 1.65 1.48
N GLU A 14 -16.71 0.53 2.16
CA GLU A 14 -16.82 0.50 3.61
C GLU A 14 -15.49 0.70 4.33
N LEU A 15 -14.39 0.21 3.74
CA LEU A 15 -13.10 0.10 4.43
C LEU A 15 -12.05 1.13 4.02
N TRP A 16 -12.25 1.85 2.91
CA TRP A 16 -11.16 2.66 2.35
C TRP A 16 -10.55 3.67 3.35
N GLY A 17 -11.37 4.28 4.18
CA GLY A 17 -10.90 5.31 5.13
C GLY A 17 -9.97 4.80 6.22
N ALA A 18 -9.96 3.47 6.47
CA ALA A 18 -9.02 2.85 7.40
C ALA A 18 -7.67 2.52 6.75
N ILE A 19 -7.62 2.54 5.42
CA ILE A 19 -6.44 2.11 4.64
C ILE A 19 -5.74 3.28 3.99
N VAL A 20 -6.50 4.23 3.43
CA VAL A 20 -5.97 5.36 2.69
C VAL A 20 -6.58 6.68 3.15
N SER A 21 -5.84 7.76 2.96
CA SER A 21 -6.38 9.11 3.17
C SER A 21 -7.28 9.51 2.00
N ALA A 22 -8.04 10.59 2.18
CA ALA A 22 -8.87 11.13 1.10
C ALA A 22 -8.02 11.53 -0.12
N GLY A 23 -6.83 12.08 0.09
CA GLY A 23 -5.91 12.43 -0.99
C GLY A 23 -5.40 11.22 -1.74
N GLU A 24 -5.06 10.14 -1.03
CA GLU A 24 -4.68 8.87 -1.67
C GLU A 24 -5.84 8.32 -2.49
N ARG A 25 -7.05 8.35 -1.95
CA ARG A 25 -8.23 7.85 -2.66
C ARG A 25 -8.46 8.59 -3.97
N GLU A 26 -8.34 9.92 -3.95
CA GLU A 26 -8.48 10.72 -5.16
C GLU A 26 -7.43 10.36 -6.21
N ALA A 27 -6.19 10.16 -5.79
CA ALA A 27 -5.10 9.75 -6.69
C ALA A 27 -5.37 8.37 -7.28
N LEU A 28 -5.84 7.42 -6.48
CA LEU A 28 -6.16 6.06 -6.95
C LEU A 28 -7.33 6.07 -7.93
N LEU A 29 -8.33 6.94 -7.73
CA LEU A 29 -9.46 7.03 -8.64
C LEU A 29 -9.09 7.53 -10.03
N ARG A 30 -7.91 8.13 -10.21
CA ARG A 30 -7.41 8.57 -11.51
C ARG A 30 -6.68 7.47 -12.27
N GLU A 31 -6.41 6.33 -11.62
CA GLU A 31 -5.70 5.23 -12.24
C GLU A 31 -6.65 4.40 -13.12
N THR A 32 -6.08 3.56 -14.00
CA THR A 32 -6.84 2.78 -14.97
C THR A 32 -7.52 1.56 -14.39
N LEU A 33 -7.01 1.02 -13.27
CA LEU A 33 -7.60 -0.15 -12.63
C LEU A 33 -8.81 0.25 -11.77
N PRO A 34 -9.76 -0.67 -11.54
CA PRO A 34 -10.88 -0.41 -10.65
C PRO A 34 -10.42 -0.07 -9.23
N PHE A 35 -11.19 0.77 -8.53
CA PHE A 35 -10.83 1.22 -7.20
C PHE A 35 -10.69 0.07 -6.19
N ASN A 36 -11.58 -0.93 -6.25
CA ASN A 36 -11.48 -2.08 -5.34
C ASN A 36 -10.17 -2.84 -5.52
N GLU A 37 -9.69 -2.97 -6.74
CA GLU A 37 -8.41 -3.61 -7.01
C GLU A 37 -7.25 -2.74 -6.51
N LEU A 38 -7.28 -1.44 -6.77
CA LEU A 38 -6.26 -0.51 -6.31
C LEU A 38 -6.22 -0.40 -4.79
N LEU A 39 -7.38 -0.43 -4.14
CA LEU A 39 -7.45 -0.41 -2.68
C LEU A 39 -6.86 -1.70 -2.09
N THR A 40 -7.17 -2.85 -2.67
CA THR A 40 -6.59 -4.14 -2.24
C THR A 40 -5.09 -4.13 -2.43
N LEU A 41 -4.60 -3.63 -3.57
CA LEU A 41 -3.19 -3.45 -3.82
C LEU A 41 -2.52 -2.58 -2.76
N THR A 42 -3.13 -1.44 -2.44
CA THR A 42 -2.57 -0.51 -1.47
C THR A 42 -2.56 -1.10 -0.07
N PHE A 43 -3.61 -1.81 0.31
CA PHE A 43 -3.69 -2.53 1.57
C PHE A 43 -2.56 -3.55 1.68
N SER A 44 -2.40 -4.39 0.65
CA SER A 44 -1.33 -5.39 0.61
C SER A 44 0.06 -4.74 0.64
N ALA A 45 0.26 -3.66 -0.12
CA ALA A 45 1.53 -2.94 -0.16
C ALA A 45 1.92 -2.39 1.22
N LYS A 46 0.96 -1.82 1.93
CA LYS A 46 1.19 -1.29 3.29
C LYS A 46 1.46 -2.42 4.29
N GLU A 47 0.78 -3.55 4.15
CA GLU A 47 1.05 -4.74 4.95
C GLU A 47 2.46 -5.28 4.68
N SER A 48 2.88 -5.32 3.40
CA SER A 48 4.24 -5.73 3.04
C SER A 48 5.28 -4.80 3.67
N LEU A 49 5.01 -3.49 3.66
CA LEU A 49 5.90 -2.50 4.26
C LEU A 49 6.01 -2.72 5.77
N PHE A 50 4.88 -2.93 6.45
CA PHE A 50 4.86 -3.18 7.89
C PHE A 50 5.69 -4.42 8.22
N LYS A 51 5.48 -5.52 7.50
CA LYS A 51 6.22 -6.77 7.72
C LYS A 51 7.72 -6.59 7.48
N ALA A 52 8.10 -5.81 6.47
CA ALA A 52 9.50 -5.58 6.14
C ALA A 52 10.21 -4.70 7.18
N LEU A 53 9.53 -3.71 7.73
CA LEU A 53 10.13 -2.74 8.65
C LEU A 53 10.04 -3.14 10.11
N TYR A 54 9.04 -3.92 10.51
CA TYR A 54 8.80 -4.23 11.92
C TYR A 54 10.01 -4.80 12.65
N PRO A 55 10.78 -5.75 12.08
CA PRO A 55 11.95 -6.28 12.78
C PRO A 55 12.99 -5.22 13.14
N GLN A 56 13.12 -4.16 12.34
CA GLN A 56 14.07 -3.06 12.56
C GLN A 56 13.51 -1.98 13.46
N VAL A 57 12.24 -1.65 13.25
CA VAL A 57 11.59 -0.51 13.90
C VAL A 57 11.05 -0.88 15.28
N ARG A 58 10.50 -2.08 15.40
CA ARG A 58 9.90 -2.63 16.63
C ARG A 58 8.85 -1.72 17.27
N CYS A 59 8.19 -0.91 16.48
CA CYS A 59 7.06 -0.11 16.93
C CYS A 59 5.93 -0.26 15.92
N TYR A 60 4.71 -0.14 16.42
CA TYR A 60 3.54 -0.18 15.56
C TYR A 60 3.41 1.11 14.78
N PHE A 61 3.06 1.01 13.51
CA PHE A 61 2.61 2.14 12.71
C PHE A 61 1.38 1.73 11.91
N ASP A 62 0.53 2.71 11.64
CA ASP A 62 -0.79 2.49 11.04
C ASP A 62 -0.72 2.63 9.52
N PHE A 63 -1.76 2.17 8.83
CA PHE A 63 -1.90 2.35 7.39
C PHE A 63 -1.80 3.82 6.98
N LEU A 64 -2.33 4.73 7.80
CA LEU A 64 -2.31 6.17 7.51
C LEU A 64 -0.96 6.83 7.78
N ASP A 65 0.00 6.09 8.33
CA ASP A 65 1.38 6.56 8.52
C ASP A 65 2.25 6.36 7.28
N ALA A 66 1.71 5.75 6.23
CA ALA A 66 2.34 5.60 4.94
C ALA A 66 1.36 6.01 3.84
N ARG A 67 1.90 6.45 2.70
CA ARG A 67 1.08 6.90 1.58
C ARG A 67 1.52 6.21 0.28
N MET A 68 0.56 5.73 -0.50
CA MET A 68 0.83 5.28 -1.86
C MET A 68 1.03 6.52 -2.73
N VAL A 69 2.25 6.72 -3.22
CA VAL A 69 2.60 7.91 -4.00
C VAL A 69 2.65 7.66 -5.50
N ALA A 70 2.84 6.41 -5.92
CA ALA A 70 2.88 6.07 -7.34
C ALA A 70 2.48 4.61 -7.55
N VAL A 71 1.72 4.37 -8.62
CA VAL A 71 1.37 3.02 -9.10
C VAL A 71 1.61 3.01 -10.60
N ASP A 72 2.42 2.04 -11.07
CA ASP A 72 2.64 1.81 -12.50
C ASP A 72 1.97 0.49 -12.85
N THR A 73 0.81 0.57 -13.49
CA THR A 73 0.02 -0.62 -13.82
C THR A 73 0.61 -1.45 -14.95
N GLN A 74 1.43 -0.84 -15.80
CA GLN A 74 2.09 -1.56 -16.90
C GLN A 74 3.29 -2.35 -16.39
N ARG A 75 4.11 -1.74 -15.55
CA ARG A 75 5.30 -2.38 -14.98
C ARG A 75 4.97 -3.17 -13.72
N GLN A 76 3.76 -3.02 -13.20
CA GLN A 76 3.31 -3.67 -11.98
C GLN A 76 4.22 -3.33 -10.79
N THR A 77 4.50 -2.03 -10.64
CA THR A 77 5.32 -1.49 -9.56
C THR A 77 4.56 -0.42 -8.79
N PHE A 78 5.00 -0.17 -7.56
CA PHE A 78 4.43 0.90 -6.74
C PHE A 78 5.51 1.53 -5.87
N VAL A 79 5.20 2.73 -5.35
CA VAL A 79 6.07 3.43 -4.40
C VAL A 79 5.21 3.89 -3.22
N LEU A 80 5.65 3.56 -2.01
CA LEU A 80 5.09 4.06 -0.76
C LEU A 80 6.05 5.06 -0.12
N ALA A 81 5.52 6.05 0.57
CA ALA A 81 6.32 7.00 1.35
C ALA A 81 5.85 6.97 2.80
N LEU A 82 6.79 7.03 3.74
CA LEU A 82 6.46 7.22 5.15
C LEU A 82 6.02 8.65 5.39
N LEU A 83 4.96 8.82 6.16
CA LEU A 83 4.48 10.15 6.57
C LEU A 83 4.94 10.49 7.99
N LYS A 84 5.51 9.52 8.70
CA LYS A 84 5.92 9.63 10.10
C LYS A 84 7.32 9.04 10.22
N THR A 85 8.19 9.68 11.00
CA THR A 85 9.50 9.14 11.31
C THR A 85 9.33 8.00 12.32
N LEU A 86 9.80 6.81 11.95
CA LEU A 86 9.73 5.61 12.79
C LEU A 86 11.01 5.43 13.59
N THR A 87 12.16 5.60 12.92
CA THR A 87 13.49 5.59 13.52
C THR A 87 14.36 6.57 12.75
N PRO A 88 15.59 6.90 13.22
CA PRO A 88 16.51 7.75 12.44
C PRO A 88 16.79 7.22 11.04
N ASN A 89 16.78 5.89 10.84
CA ASN A 89 17.01 5.28 9.54
C ASN A 89 15.73 5.17 8.70
N CYS A 90 14.56 5.40 9.30
CA CYS A 90 13.27 5.38 8.63
C CYS A 90 12.53 6.68 8.88
N PRO A 91 13.05 7.81 8.32
CA PRO A 91 12.43 9.11 8.55
C PRO A 91 11.18 9.30 7.71
N ALA A 92 10.34 10.25 8.12
CA ALA A 92 9.23 10.70 7.29
C ALA A 92 9.76 11.12 5.91
N GLY A 93 9.04 10.75 4.86
CA GLY A 93 9.43 11.02 3.48
C GLY A 93 10.26 9.92 2.83
N ARG A 94 10.79 8.97 3.60
CA ARG A 94 11.51 7.84 2.99
C ARG A 94 10.57 7.03 2.11
N ARG A 95 11.04 6.67 0.91
CA ARG A 95 10.25 5.94 -0.08
C ARG A 95 10.70 4.50 -0.19
N PHE A 96 9.74 3.63 -0.47
CA PHE A 96 9.96 2.21 -0.67
C PHE A 96 9.27 1.80 -1.96
N SER A 97 10.00 1.09 -2.81
CA SER A 97 9.47 0.57 -4.07
C SER A 97 9.14 -0.90 -3.94
N GLY A 98 8.17 -1.35 -4.71
CA GLY A 98 7.79 -2.75 -4.72
C GLY A 98 7.16 -3.17 -6.03
N HIS A 99 6.90 -4.47 -6.12
CA HIS A 99 6.16 -5.08 -7.21
C HIS A 99 4.82 -5.58 -6.72
N PHE A 100 3.86 -5.63 -7.63
CA PHE A 100 2.59 -6.29 -7.38
C PHE A 100 2.17 -7.13 -8.58
N TRP A 101 1.35 -8.15 -8.35
CA TRP A 101 0.72 -8.91 -9.40
C TRP A 101 -0.58 -9.51 -8.88
N ARG A 102 -1.43 -9.90 -9.81
CA ARG A 102 -2.71 -10.49 -9.50
C ARG A 102 -2.84 -11.86 -10.14
N GLU A 103 -3.29 -12.84 -9.36
CA GLU A 103 -3.62 -14.18 -9.84
C GLU A 103 -5.04 -14.51 -9.36
N GLY A 104 -6.01 -14.55 -10.30
CA GLY A 104 -7.40 -14.70 -9.93
C GLY A 104 -7.85 -13.55 -9.06
N ASP A 105 -8.29 -13.85 -7.83
CA ASP A 105 -8.72 -12.85 -6.86
C ASP A 105 -7.64 -12.51 -5.83
N ASP A 106 -6.43 -13.04 -5.98
CA ASP A 106 -5.34 -12.77 -5.06
C ASP A 106 -4.42 -11.68 -5.60
N VAL A 107 -4.18 -10.67 -4.78
CA VAL A 107 -3.23 -9.60 -5.07
C VAL A 107 -2.01 -9.81 -4.17
N THR A 108 -0.85 -9.94 -4.78
CA THR A 108 0.42 -10.15 -4.07
C THR A 108 1.30 -8.92 -4.22
N THR A 109 1.95 -8.53 -3.14
CA THR A 109 2.92 -7.43 -3.16
C THR A 109 4.25 -7.86 -2.54
N PHE A 110 5.32 -7.23 -3.00
CA PHE A 110 6.67 -7.46 -2.50
C PHE A 110 7.40 -6.12 -2.45
N ILE A 111 7.99 -5.79 -1.29
CA ILE A 111 8.75 -4.56 -1.08
C ILE A 111 10.25 -4.84 -1.23
N PHE A 112 10.94 -3.96 -1.92
CA PHE A 112 12.41 -3.97 -1.97
C PHE A 112 12.94 -3.17 -0.78
N CYS A 113 13.76 -3.78 0.02
CA CYS A 113 14.43 -3.11 1.15
C CYS A 113 15.93 -3.06 0.94
#